data_95319939fd564118be8601a37f8c9381
#
_entry.id   95319939fd564118be8601a37f8c9381
#
_cell.length_a   1.000
_cell.length_b   1.000
_cell.length_c   1.000
_cell.angle_alpha   90.00
_cell.angle_beta   90.00
_cell.angle_gamma   90.00
#
_symmetry.space_group_name_H-M   'P 1'
#
loop_
_entity.id
_entity.type
_entity.pdbx_description
1 polymer ?
#
loop_
_entity_poly.entity_id
_entity_poly.type
_entity_poly.pdbx_seq_one_letter_code
_entity_poly.pdbx_strand_id
1 'polypeptide(L)'
;MAKEAGGDNSADLFAVHSTDVKQKLGYTSWDDFFTRKFKPGIRPVASPDDDDVIANACESAPFRMAHDVPLKAKFWIKGQPYSLIDLLHNDPWTSKFEGGTLYQAFLSALSYHRWNSPVSGKIVKAYNLDGTYYGEALAQGFENPNSPDKVAANNFQAFLTSTATRAMIFIQADNPKIGLMCFVAVGMGDVSNNEITVRIGQHVNKGDQLGMFHFGGSTHVLLFRPEVKLDFDMHGQTPGLDTTNIKVREAIAHVE
;
A
#
# COMPACT_ATOMS: atom_id res chain seq x y z
N MET A 1 21.12 -8.69 1.77
CA MET A 1 19.69 -8.99 1.46
C MET A 1 18.83 -9.08 2.75
N ALA A 2 19.01 -10.03 3.66
CA ALA A 2 18.13 -10.11 4.84
C ALA A 2 18.25 -8.90 5.81
N LYS A 3 19.39 -8.23 5.87
CA LYS A 3 19.60 -7.02 6.69
C LYS A 3 18.87 -5.78 6.16
N GLU A 4 18.63 -5.69 4.85
CA GLU A 4 17.96 -4.56 4.21
C GLU A 4 16.43 -4.68 4.23
N ALA A 5 15.91 -5.85 4.57
CA ALA A 5 14.47 -6.13 4.59
C ALA A 5 13.77 -5.70 5.90
N GLY A 6 14.33 -4.72 6.61
CA GLY A 6 13.65 -4.11 7.76
C GLY A 6 13.96 -4.74 9.11
N GLY A 7 15.06 -5.46 9.26
CA GLY A 7 15.47 -5.99 10.56
C GLY A 7 16.77 -6.77 10.50
N ASP A 8 17.51 -6.76 11.59
CA ASP A 8 18.84 -7.37 11.68
C ASP A 8 18.85 -8.90 11.53
N ASN A 9 17.69 -9.56 11.61
CA ASN A 9 17.59 -11.00 11.47
C ASN A 9 16.19 -11.42 11.04
N SER A 10 16.03 -11.92 9.80
CA SER A 10 14.73 -12.40 9.31
C SER A 10 14.19 -13.59 10.12
N ALA A 11 15.05 -14.39 10.75
CA ALA A 11 14.64 -15.48 11.65
C ALA A 11 14.01 -15.00 12.96
N ASP A 12 14.32 -13.79 13.42
CA ASP A 12 13.74 -13.22 14.65
C ASP A 12 12.34 -12.65 14.39
N LEU A 13 12.11 -12.07 13.24
CA LEU A 13 10.87 -11.39 12.88
C LEU A 13 9.84 -12.31 12.23
N PHE A 14 10.29 -13.21 11.36
CA PHE A 14 9.40 -13.98 10.49
C PHE A 14 9.25 -15.43 10.95
N ALA A 15 8.10 -16.02 10.64
CA ALA A 15 7.87 -17.44 10.76
C ALA A 15 8.70 -18.17 9.69
N VAL A 16 9.84 -18.73 10.12
CA VAL A 16 10.75 -19.48 9.25
C VAL A 16 10.54 -20.97 9.43
N HIS A 17 10.76 -21.73 8.37
CA HIS A 17 10.61 -23.20 8.40
C HIS A 17 11.88 -23.91 8.94
N SER A 18 13.01 -23.18 8.97
CA SER A 18 14.29 -23.66 9.52
C SER A 18 15.11 -22.49 10.04
N THR A 19 15.89 -22.68 11.09
CA THR A 19 16.86 -21.69 11.58
C THR A 19 18.20 -21.76 10.85
N ASP A 20 18.40 -22.75 9.97
CA ASP A 20 19.61 -22.88 9.18
C ASP A 20 19.61 -21.94 7.98
N VAL A 21 20.47 -20.93 8.02
CA VAL A 21 20.64 -19.94 6.95
C VAL A 21 21.10 -20.59 5.63
N LYS A 22 21.86 -21.71 5.70
CA LYS A 22 22.30 -22.45 4.51
C LYS A 22 21.14 -23.13 3.79
N GLN A 23 20.09 -23.47 4.53
CA GLN A 23 18.84 -24.00 3.99
C GLN A 23 17.84 -22.89 3.63
N LYS A 24 18.32 -21.66 3.38
CA LYS A 24 17.47 -20.49 3.05
C LYS A 24 16.34 -20.26 4.08
N LEU A 25 16.61 -20.55 5.36
CA LEU A 25 15.62 -20.49 6.44
C LEU A 25 14.40 -21.40 6.20
N GLY A 26 14.55 -22.42 5.36
CA GLY A 26 13.51 -23.38 5.01
C GLY A 26 12.50 -22.91 3.97
N TYR A 27 12.64 -21.73 3.40
CA TYR A 27 11.79 -21.29 2.28
C TYR A 27 12.03 -22.14 1.03
N THR A 28 10.94 -22.58 0.40
CA THR A 28 10.96 -23.50 -0.73
C THR A 28 11.03 -22.77 -2.09
N SER A 29 10.62 -21.50 -2.12
CA SER A 29 10.63 -20.66 -3.32
C SER A 29 10.87 -19.20 -2.97
N TRP A 30 11.09 -18.37 -3.98
CA TRP A 30 11.13 -16.91 -3.81
C TRP A 30 9.78 -16.37 -3.36
N ASP A 31 8.68 -16.88 -3.90
CA ASP A 31 7.34 -16.47 -3.54
C ASP A 31 7.00 -16.83 -2.07
N ASP A 32 7.42 -18.00 -1.61
CA ASP A 32 7.28 -18.42 -0.21
C ASP A 32 8.02 -17.46 0.75
N PHE A 33 9.23 -17.01 0.38
CA PHE A 33 9.94 -15.96 1.09
C PHE A 33 9.25 -14.61 0.99
N PHE A 34 8.78 -14.24 -0.20
CA PHE A 34 8.17 -12.95 -0.47
C PHE A 34 6.87 -12.76 0.31
N THR A 35 6.05 -13.80 0.38
CA THR A 35 4.77 -13.82 1.09
C THR A 35 4.87 -14.30 2.55
N ARG A 36 6.07 -14.28 3.14
CA ARG A 36 6.34 -14.72 4.49
C ARG A 36 5.45 -14.03 5.54
N LYS A 37 5.25 -14.66 6.68
CA LYS A 37 4.46 -14.12 7.80
C LYS A 37 5.37 -13.71 8.94
N PHE A 38 4.98 -12.65 9.66
CA PHE A 38 5.57 -12.36 10.96
C PHE A 38 5.25 -13.45 11.98
N LYS A 39 6.14 -13.65 12.94
CA LYS A 39 5.83 -14.45 14.12
C LYS A 39 4.72 -13.79 14.93
N PRO A 40 3.93 -14.60 15.68
CA PRO A 40 2.96 -14.05 16.62
C PRO A 40 3.61 -13.01 17.57
N GLY A 41 2.91 -11.89 17.80
CA GLY A 41 3.40 -10.80 18.67
C GLY A 41 4.35 -9.81 17.99
N ILE A 42 4.89 -10.12 16.82
CA ILE A 42 5.63 -9.15 16.00
C ILE A 42 4.62 -8.27 15.27
N ARG A 43 4.82 -6.95 15.28
CA ARG A 43 3.88 -5.98 14.70
C ARG A 43 2.50 -6.02 15.37
N PRO A 44 2.40 -5.72 16.67
CA PRO A 44 1.09 -5.58 17.32
C PRO A 44 0.27 -4.48 16.65
N VAL A 45 -1.04 -4.61 16.71
CA VAL A 45 -1.95 -3.58 16.18
C VAL A 45 -1.94 -2.38 17.12
N ALA A 46 -1.72 -1.19 16.58
CA ALA A 46 -1.82 0.04 17.35
C ALA A 46 -3.28 0.30 17.76
N SER A 47 -3.48 0.52 19.07
CA SER A 47 -4.79 0.85 19.64
C SER A 47 -5.92 -0.02 19.06
N PRO A 48 -5.92 -1.36 19.28
CA PRO A 48 -6.82 -2.28 18.59
C PRO A 48 -8.30 -1.98 18.88
N ASP A 49 -8.60 -1.43 20.04
CA ASP A 49 -9.96 -1.13 20.50
C ASP A 49 -10.37 0.35 20.27
N ASP A 50 -9.53 1.15 19.65
CA ASP A 50 -9.78 2.57 19.35
C ASP A 50 -9.97 2.76 17.83
N ASP A 51 -11.21 2.84 17.40
CA ASP A 51 -11.55 2.98 15.98
C ASP A 51 -11.28 4.38 15.40
N ASP A 52 -10.90 5.37 16.21
CA ASP A 52 -10.43 6.65 15.72
C ASP A 52 -8.96 6.58 15.22
N VAL A 53 -8.21 5.52 15.56
CA VAL A 53 -6.83 5.31 15.10
C VAL A 53 -6.79 4.50 13.80
N ILE A 54 -6.16 5.07 12.77
CA ILE A 54 -5.89 4.40 11.49
C ILE A 54 -4.53 3.71 11.56
N ALA A 55 -4.51 2.42 11.28
CA ALA A 55 -3.28 1.62 11.25
C ALA A 55 -2.64 1.59 9.85
N ASN A 56 -1.32 1.52 9.80
CA ASN A 56 -0.61 1.33 8.53
C ASN A 56 -0.95 -0.05 7.92
N ALA A 57 -1.45 -0.03 6.70
CA ALA A 57 -1.90 -1.24 6.03
C ALA A 57 -0.76 -2.16 5.58
N CYS A 58 0.44 -1.61 5.38
CA CYS A 58 1.61 -2.33 4.88
C CYS A 58 2.88 -1.91 5.63
N GLU A 59 3.91 -2.74 5.62
CA GLU A 59 5.28 -2.36 6.01
C GLU A 59 5.86 -1.48 4.90
N SER A 60 5.71 -0.16 4.99
CA SER A 60 5.87 0.73 3.83
C SER A 60 6.41 2.11 4.19
N ALA A 61 7.15 2.70 3.27
CA ALA A 61 7.71 4.04 3.38
C ALA A 61 6.73 5.09 2.85
N PRO A 62 6.37 6.12 3.63
CA PRO A 62 5.47 7.18 3.18
C PRO A 62 6.00 7.87 1.92
N PHE A 63 5.24 7.82 0.83
CA PHE A 63 5.64 8.42 -0.43
C PHE A 63 4.96 9.78 -0.65
N ARG A 64 3.64 9.84 -0.47
CA ARG A 64 2.88 11.05 -0.74
C ARG A 64 1.57 11.10 0.03
N MET A 65 1.20 12.30 0.45
CA MET A 65 -0.15 12.65 0.86
C MET A 65 -0.73 13.67 -0.11
N ALA A 66 -2.02 13.56 -0.40
CA ALA A 66 -2.75 14.53 -1.19
C ALA A 66 -4.13 14.77 -0.56
N HIS A 67 -4.48 16.05 -0.42
CA HIS A 67 -5.80 16.49 -0.01
C HIS A 67 -6.54 17.05 -1.22
N ASP A 68 -7.85 17.17 -1.13
CA ASP A 68 -8.70 17.69 -2.20
C ASP A 68 -8.47 16.99 -3.55
N VAL A 69 -8.35 15.65 -3.50
CA VAL A 69 -8.03 14.84 -4.68
C VAL A 69 -9.16 14.98 -5.72
N PRO A 70 -8.85 15.47 -6.94
CA PRO A 70 -9.87 15.72 -7.94
C PRO A 70 -10.41 14.45 -8.56
N LEU A 71 -11.67 14.48 -8.97
CA LEU A 71 -12.30 13.39 -9.72
C LEU A 71 -11.51 13.10 -11.01
N LYS A 72 -11.14 14.15 -11.74
CA LYS A 72 -10.34 14.08 -12.96
C LYS A 72 -9.23 15.11 -12.91
N ALA A 73 -8.00 14.65 -13.03
CA ALA A 73 -6.84 15.52 -13.13
C ALA A 73 -6.37 15.67 -14.58
N LYS A 74 -5.76 16.81 -14.90
CA LYS A 74 -5.03 17.00 -16.15
C LYS A 74 -3.63 16.43 -15.94
N PHE A 75 -3.17 15.59 -16.87
CA PHE A 75 -1.80 15.07 -16.83
C PHE A 75 -0.81 16.16 -17.22
N TRP A 76 0.20 16.36 -16.38
CA TRP A 76 1.33 17.24 -16.64
C TRP A 76 2.62 16.45 -16.54
N ILE A 77 3.61 16.83 -17.34
CA ILE A 77 4.89 16.12 -17.44
C ILE A 77 5.71 16.15 -16.14
N LYS A 78 5.44 17.09 -15.24
CA LYS A 78 6.11 17.19 -13.92
C LYS A 78 5.07 17.30 -12.81
N GLY A 79 5.23 16.47 -11.76
CA GLY A 79 4.35 16.50 -10.60
C GLY A 79 2.94 15.97 -10.92
N GLN A 80 2.85 14.69 -11.31
CA GLN A 80 1.59 14.06 -11.71
C GLN A 80 0.56 14.12 -10.59
N PRO A 81 -0.58 14.80 -10.78
CA PRO A 81 -1.67 14.79 -9.84
C PRO A 81 -2.38 13.42 -9.86
N TYR A 82 -2.96 13.03 -8.75
CA TYR A 82 -3.86 11.89 -8.74
C TYR A 82 -5.15 12.23 -9.47
N SER A 83 -5.69 11.24 -10.19
CA SER A 83 -6.99 11.29 -10.85
C SER A 83 -7.82 10.12 -10.34
N LEU A 84 -8.90 10.38 -9.62
CA LEU A 84 -9.73 9.33 -9.03
C LEU A 84 -10.38 8.43 -10.08
N ILE A 85 -10.79 9.00 -11.23
CA ILE A 85 -11.35 8.20 -12.33
C ILE A 85 -10.35 7.18 -12.82
N ASP A 86 -9.09 7.56 -12.97
CA ASP A 86 -8.04 6.67 -13.44
C ASP A 86 -7.60 5.70 -12.35
N LEU A 87 -7.41 6.18 -11.11
CA LEU A 87 -7.04 5.36 -9.96
C LEU A 87 -8.04 4.23 -9.72
N LEU A 88 -9.34 4.56 -9.68
CA LEU A 88 -10.43 3.64 -9.38
C LEU A 88 -11.09 3.07 -10.65
N HIS A 89 -10.50 3.32 -11.83
CA HIS A 89 -11.00 2.84 -13.12
C HIS A 89 -12.49 3.12 -13.34
N ASN A 90 -12.89 4.35 -13.04
CA ASN A 90 -14.27 4.81 -13.14
C ASN A 90 -15.29 3.91 -12.40
N ASP A 91 -14.88 3.33 -11.27
CA ASP A 91 -15.81 2.60 -10.40
C ASP A 91 -17.00 3.49 -10.04
N PRO A 92 -18.24 2.95 -9.97
CA PRO A 92 -19.44 3.74 -9.61
C PRO A 92 -19.34 4.52 -8.28
N TRP A 93 -18.43 4.15 -7.40
CA TRP A 93 -18.20 4.84 -6.13
C TRP A 93 -17.09 5.90 -6.17
N THR A 94 -16.46 6.10 -7.33
CA THR A 94 -15.34 7.05 -7.50
C THR A 94 -15.72 8.46 -7.03
N SER A 95 -16.93 8.93 -7.37
CA SER A 95 -17.40 10.27 -6.97
C SER A 95 -17.54 10.48 -5.46
N LYS A 96 -17.62 9.40 -4.67
CA LYS A 96 -17.69 9.48 -3.21
C LYS A 96 -16.38 9.94 -2.57
N PHE A 97 -15.28 9.89 -3.32
CA PHE A 97 -13.93 10.24 -2.86
C PHE A 97 -13.43 11.57 -3.44
N GLU A 98 -14.23 12.24 -4.29
CA GLU A 98 -13.87 13.55 -4.84
C GLU A 98 -13.67 14.57 -3.71
N GLY A 99 -12.57 15.30 -3.75
CA GLY A 99 -12.18 16.23 -2.67
C GLY A 99 -11.65 15.54 -1.41
N GLY A 100 -11.49 14.22 -1.44
CA GLY A 100 -11.03 13.45 -0.30
C GLY A 100 -9.52 13.46 -0.10
N THR A 101 -9.06 12.67 0.86
CA THR A 101 -7.65 12.54 1.22
C THR A 101 -7.09 11.21 0.73
N LEU A 102 -5.89 11.26 0.15
CA LEU A 102 -5.13 10.12 -0.33
C LEU A 102 -3.79 10.05 0.40
N TYR A 103 -3.47 8.87 0.93
CA TYR A 103 -2.14 8.52 1.44
C TYR A 103 -1.58 7.39 0.59
N GLN A 104 -0.35 7.56 0.08
CA GLN A 104 0.38 6.54 -0.67
C GLN A 104 1.70 6.23 0.00
N ALA A 105 2.05 4.93 0.08
CA ALA A 105 3.32 4.47 0.61
C ALA A 105 3.89 3.31 -0.20
N PHE A 106 5.21 3.27 -0.27
CA PHE A 106 6.01 2.36 -1.10
C PHE A 106 6.51 1.17 -0.30
N LEU A 107 6.45 -0.02 -0.90
CA LEU A 107 7.06 -1.23 -0.38
C LEU A 107 8.23 -1.62 -1.29
N SER A 108 9.44 -1.66 -0.73
CA SER A 108 10.60 -2.17 -1.46
C SER A 108 10.47 -3.69 -1.69
N ALA A 109 11.20 -4.21 -2.68
CA ALA A 109 11.18 -5.64 -3.02
C ALA A 109 11.52 -6.59 -1.86
N LEU A 110 12.16 -6.10 -0.81
CA LEU A 110 12.53 -6.89 0.37
C LEU A 110 11.62 -6.65 1.59
N SER A 111 10.64 -5.75 1.48
CA SER A 111 9.68 -5.47 2.55
C SER A 111 8.75 -6.66 2.83
N TYR A 112 7.91 -6.53 3.84
CA TYR A 112 6.80 -7.44 4.10
C TYR A 112 5.65 -7.09 3.16
N HIS A 113 5.11 -8.06 2.43
CA HIS A 113 4.19 -7.81 1.32
C HIS A 113 2.74 -8.25 1.57
N ARG A 114 2.37 -8.57 2.80
CA ARG A 114 0.97 -8.79 3.16
C ARG A 114 0.31 -7.49 3.58
N TRP A 115 -0.95 -7.31 3.19
CA TRP A 115 -1.76 -6.15 3.51
C TRP A 115 -2.66 -6.43 4.70
N ASN A 116 -2.84 -5.43 5.54
CA ASN A 116 -3.66 -5.52 6.74
C ASN A 116 -4.71 -4.41 6.74
N SER A 117 -5.86 -4.68 7.34
CA SER A 117 -6.91 -3.67 7.42
C SER A 117 -6.47 -2.47 8.24
N PRO A 118 -6.56 -1.25 7.71
CA PRO A 118 -6.23 -0.04 8.46
C PRO A 118 -7.29 0.31 9.49
N VAL A 119 -8.50 -0.23 9.36
CA VAL A 119 -9.68 0.04 10.19
C VAL A 119 -10.46 -1.24 10.45
N SER A 120 -11.28 -1.27 11.50
CA SER A 120 -12.33 -2.28 11.64
C SER A 120 -13.51 -1.94 10.74
N GLY A 121 -14.15 -2.95 10.12
CA GLY A 121 -15.30 -2.71 9.25
C GLY A 121 -15.67 -3.87 8.36
N LYS A 122 -16.68 -3.64 7.52
CA LYS A 122 -17.21 -4.63 6.57
C LYS A 122 -16.64 -4.42 5.18
N ILE A 123 -16.15 -5.48 4.57
CA ILE A 123 -15.75 -5.49 3.16
C ILE A 123 -17.02 -5.38 2.31
N VAL A 124 -17.19 -4.27 1.62
CA VAL A 124 -18.39 -4.01 0.81
C VAL A 124 -18.15 -4.20 -0.69
N LYS A 125 -16.88 -4.12 -1.12
CA LYS A 125 -16.46 -4.45 -2.49
C LYS A 125 -15.00 -4.87 -2.48
N ALA A 126 -14.64 -5.89 -3.28
CA ALA A 126 -13.25 -6.32 -3.46
C ALA A 126 -13.10 -6.97 -4.83
N TYR A 127 -12.10 -6.53 -5.61
CA TYR A 127 -11.80 -7.06 -6.93
C TYR A 127 -10.40 -6.67 -7.41
N ASN A 128 -9.84 -7.46 -8.32
CA ASN A 128 -8.63 -7.12 -9.04
C ASN A 128 -8.98 -6.37 -10.33
N LEU A 129 -8.14 -5.42 -10.68
CA LEU A 129 -8.19 -4.66 -11.92
C LEU A 129 -6.92 -4.95 -12.71
N ASP A 130 -7.10 -5.43 -13.92
CA ASP A 130 -6.00 -5.64 -14.85
C ASP A 130 -5.36 -4.31 -15.25
N GLY A 131 -4.05 -4.33 -15.45
CA GLY A 131 -3.29 -3.15 -15.82
C GLY A 131 -1.92 -3.50 -16.36
N THR A 132 -1.06 -2.49 -16.47
CA THR A 132 0.32 -2.69 -16.90
C THR A 132 1.16 -3.28 -15.76
N TYR A 133 2.27 -3.92 -16.11
CA TYR A 133 3.25 -4.43 -15.14
C TYR A 133 4.36 -3.41 -14.87
N TYR A 134 4.71 -2.65 -15.90
CA TYR A 134 5.69 -1.57 -15.82
C TYR A 134 5.18 -0.38 -16.63
N GLY A 135 5.42 0.81 -16.13
CA GLY A 135 5.11 2.05 -16.83
C GLY A 135 6.06 3.14 -16.39
N GLU A 136 6.62 3.84 -17.35
CA GLU A 136 7.45 5.01 -17.16
C GLU A 136 7.11 6.01 -18.25
N ALA A 137 6.94 7.30 -17.89
CA ALA A 137 6.75 8.29 -18.92
C ALA A 137 8.11 8.63 -19.56
N LEU A 138 8.16 8.61 -20.89
CA LEU A 138 9.33 8.92 -21.68
C LEU A 138 10.02 10.24 -21.26
N ALA A 139 9.22 11.23 -20.86
CA ALA A 139 9.71 12.56 -20.46
C ALA A 139 10.54 12.59 -19.17
N GLN A 140 10.68 11.48 -18.42
CA GLN A 140 11.46 11.44 -17.19
C GLN A 140 12.83 10.75 -17.32
N GLY A 141 13.41 10.82 -18.48
CA GLY A 141 14.78 10.39 -18.68
C GLY A 141 14.94 9.08 -19.41
N PHE A 142 13.84 8.35 -19.68
CA PHE A 142 13.91 7.14 -20.51
C PHE A 142 14.33 7.45 -21.94
N GLU A 143 14.01 8.66 -22.43
CA GLU A 143 14.48 9.17 -23.73
C GLU A 143 15.96 9.58 -23.72
N ASN A 144 16.61 9.67 -22.57
CA ASN A 144 18.00 10.03 -22.50
C ASN A 144 18.89 8.78 -22.65
N PRO A 145 19.40 8.46 -23.84
CA PRO A 145 20.17 7.24 -24.08
C PRO A 145 21.47 7.18 -23.27
N ASN A 146 21.94 8.33 -22.77
CA ASN A 146 23.19 8.42 -22.02
C ASN A 146 23.03 8.35 -20.52
N SER A 147 21.83 8.57 -20.00
CA SER A 147 21.58 8.56 -18.56
C SER A 147 20.09 8.36 -18.26
N PRO A 148 19.54 7.14 -18.41
CA PRO A 148 18.20 6.86 -17.96
C PRO A 148 18.11 7.09 -16.45
N ASP A 149 17.00 7.65 -15.99
CA ASP A 149 16.75 7.86 -14.55
C ASP A 149 16.63 6.50 -13.86
N LYS A 150 17.62 6.16 -13.03
CA LYS A 150 17.68 4.87 -12.30
C LYS A 150 16.56 4.73 -11.25
N VAL A 151 15.92 5.83 -10.86
CA VAL A 151 14.84 5.87 -9.88
C VAL A 151 13.49 6.24 -10.52
N ALA A 152 13.41 6.22 -11.84
CA ALA A 152 12.22 6.60 -12.58
C ALA A 152 10.96 5.89 -12.09
N ALA A 153 11.00 4.57 -11.89
CA ALA A 153 9.86 3.82 -11.36
C ALA A 153 9.38 4.35 -10.00
N ASN A 154 10.28 4.77 -9.12
CA ASN A 154 9.93 5.36 -7.83
C ASN A 154 9.32 6.75 -8.00
N ASN A 155 9.82 7.56 -8.94
CA ASN A 155 9.28 8.89 -9.23
C ASN A 155 7.88 8.84 -9.86
N PHE A 156 7.53 7.71 -10.51
CA PHE A 156 6.27 7.52 -11.22
C PHE A 156 5.18 6.81 -10.44
N GLN A 157 5.34 6.58 -9.16
CA GLN A 157 4.36 5.85 -8.36
C GLN A 157 2.92 6.38 -8.48
N ALA A 158 2.74 7.71 -8.54
CA ALA A 158 1.42 8.30 -8.73
C ALA A 158 0.80 7.97 -10.10
N PHE A 159 1.61 7.88 -11.16
CA PHE A 159 1.15 7.43 -12.49
C PHE A 159 0.82 5.95 -12.50
N LEU A 160 1.64 5.12 -11.85
CA LEU A 160 1.41 3.68 -11.74
C LEU A 160 0.09 3.35 -11.04
N THR A 161 -0.36 4.20 -10.09
CA THR A 161 -1.68 4.02 -9.47
C THR A 161 -2.84 4.08 -10.47
N SER A 162 -2.62 4.73 -11.62
CA SER A 162 -3.63 4.88 -12.67
C SER A 162 -3.55 3.82 -13.76
N THR A 163 -2.41 3.15 -13.93
CA THR A 163 -2.14 2.28 -15.08
C THR A 163 -1.77 0.85 -14.72
N ALA A 164 -1.15 0.64 -13.56
CA ALA A 164 -0.71 -0.68 -13.15
C ALA A 164 -1.86 -1.59 -12.70
N THR A 165 -1.60 -2.91 -12.69
CA THR A 165 -2.50 -3.88 -12.08
C THR A 165 -2.73 -3.54 -10.61
N ARG A 166 -3.99 -3.63 -10.13
CA ARG A 166 -4.39 -3.18 -8.80
C ARG A 166 -5.40 -4.11 -8.16
N ALA A 167 -5.34 -4.23 -6.83
CA ALA A 167 -6.45 -4.77 -6.05
C ALA A 167 -7.18 -3.61 -5.36
N MET A 168 -8.49 -3.59 -5.50
CA MET A 168 -9.40 -2.64 -4.88
C MET A 168 -10.15 -3.30 -3.76
N ILE A 169 -10.10 -2.74 -2.55
CA ILE A 169 -10.88 -3.22 -1.41
C ILE A 169 -11.57 -2.03 -0.76
N PHE A 170 -12.90 -1.98 -0.85
CA PHE A 170 -13.70 -0.97 -0.20
C PHE A 170 -14.20 -1.50 1.13
N ILE A 171 -13.95 -0.73 2.19
CA ILE A 171 -14.30 -1.07 3.56
C ILE A 171 -15.30 -0.04 4.06
N GLN A 172 -16.46 -0.50 4.50
CA GLN A 172 -17.36 0.31 5.31
C GLN A 172 -16.88 0.19 6.75
N ALA A 173 -16.14 1.20 7.21
CA ALA A 173 -15.61 1.22 8.57
C ALA A 173 -16.73 1.20 9.62
N ASP A 174 -16.46 0.57 10.76
CA ASP A 174 -17.36 0.56 11.91
C ASP A 174 -17.46 1.96 12.52
N ASN A 175 -16.36 2.72 12.48
CA ASN A 175 -16.35 4.12 12.87
C ASN A 175 -17.11 4.97 11.84
N PRO A 176 -18.25 5.60 12.20
CA PRO A 176 -19.06 6.39 11.28
C PRO A 176 -18.35 7.66 10.78
N LYS A 177 -17.38 8.20 11.53
CA LYS A 177 -16.57 9.34 11.10
C LYS A 177 -15.75 8.99 9.85
N ILE A 178 -15.27 7.74 9.72
CA ILE A 178 -14.55 7.24 8.55
C ILE A 178 -15.54 6.83 7.46
N GLY A 179 -16.54 6.02 7.83
CA GLY A 179 -17.51 5.47 6.90
C GLY A 179 -16.86 4.65 5.77
N LEU A 180 -17.17 4.96 4.51
CA LEU A 180 -16.59 4.25 3.37
C LEU A 180 -15.16 4.73 3.09
N MET A 181 -14.21 3.81 3.06
CA MET A 181 -12.83 4.03 2.60
C MET A 181 -12.43 3.01 1.53
N CYS A 182 -11.34 3.27 0.81
CA CYS A 182 -10.78 2.33 -0.16
C CYS A 182 -9.30 2.09 0.12
N PHE A 183 -8.92 0.81 0.23
CA PHE A 183 -7.54 0.35 0.14
C PHE A 183 -7.26 -0.08 -1.30
N VAL A 184 -6.16 0.41 -1.88
CA VAL A 184 -5.70 0.04 -3.22
C VAL A 184 -4.30 -0.53 -3.11
N ALA A 185 -4.12 -1.79 -3.47
CA ALA A 185 -2.81 -2.38 -3.66
C ALA A 185 -2.41 -2.22 -5.13
N VAL A 186 -1.24 -1.65 -5.40
CA VAL A 186 -0.77 -1.35 -6.76
C VAL A 186 0.49 -2.12 -7.05
N GLY A 187 0.46 -2.94 -8.10
CA GLY A 187 1.64 -3.65 -8.59
C GLY A 187 2.65 -2.71 -9.23
N MET A 188 3.93 -3.02 -9.11
CA MET A 188 5.03 -2.30 -9.73
C MET A 188 6.08 -3.26 -10.27
N GLY A 189 6.48 -3.10 -11.53
CA GLY A 189 7.50 -3.92 -12.15
C GLY A 189 7.06 -5.38 -12.22
N ASP A 190 7.82 -6.26 -11.64
CA ASP A 190 7.54 -7.71 -11.62
C ASP A 190 6.39 -8.11 -10.68
N VAL A 191 5.81 -7.16 -9.91
CA VAL A 191 4.66 -7.40 -9.03
C VAL A 191 3.38 -7.26 -9.83
N SER A 192 2.98 -8.34 -10.44
CA SER A 192 1.78 -8.37 -11.27
C SER A 192 0.59 -9.09 -10.62
N ASN A 193 0.80 -9.76 -9.48
CA ASN A 193 -0.25 -10.53 -8.83
C ASN A 193 -0.62 -9.95 -7.47
N ASN A 194 -1.87 -9.51 -7.39
CA ASN A 194 -2.51 -9.09 -6.16
C ASN A 194 -3.46 -10.18 -5.70
N GLU A 195 -3.18 -10.83 -4.58
CA GLU A 195 -4.07 -11.82 -4.00
C GLU A 195 -4.95 -11.20 -2.92
N ILE A 196 -6.25 -11.13 -3.17
CA ILE A 196 -7.25 -10.72 -2.19
C ILE A 196 -7.67 -11.95 -1.38
N THR A 197 -7.51 -11.91 -0.06
CA THR A 197 -7.86 -13.04 0.83
C THR A 197 -9.16 -12.83 1.61
N VAL A 198 -9.79 -11.66 1.48
CA VAL A 198 -11.07 -11.35 2.10
C VAL A 198 -12.24 -11.50 1.11
N ARG A 199 -13.47 -11.58 1.65
CA ARG A 199 -14.69 -11.75 0.85
C ARG A 199 -15.65 -10.58 1.08
N ILE A 200 -16.41 -10.22 0.06
CA ILE A 200 -17.51 -9.26 0.19
C ILE A 200 -18.50 -9.75 1.26
N GLY A 201 -18.86 -8.85 2.16
CA GLY A 201 -19.70 -9.14 3.31
C GLY A 201 -18.96 -9.58 4.57
N GLN A 202 -17.66 -9.92 4.47
CA GLN A 202 -16.83 -10.25 5.62
C GLN A 202 -16.60 -9.01 6.50
N HIS A 203 -16.69 -9.16 7.80
CA HIS A 203 -16.20 -8.19 8.77
C HIS A 203 -14.72 -8.48 9.04
N VAL A 204 -13.90 -7.44 9.09
CA VAL A 204 -12.49 -7.48 9.47
C VAL A 204 -12.24 -6.54 10.64
N ASN A 205 -11.38 -6.94 11.55
CA ASN A 205 -10.86 -6.06 12.57
C ASN A 205 -9.66 -5.29 12.03
N LYS A 206 -9.37 -4.14 12.60
CA LYS A 206 -8.13 -3.40 12.34
C LYS A 206 -6.93 -4.33 12.53
N GLY A 207 -6.04 -4.38 11.55
CA GLY A 207 -4.87 -5.26 11.53
C GLY A 207 -5.12 -6.66 10.98
N ASP A 208 -6.35 -7.07 10.64
CA ASP A 208 -6.60 -8.34 9.97
C ASP A 208 -6.04 -8.34 8.55
N GLN A 209 -5.58 -9.50 8.07
CA GLN A 209 -5.04 -9.60 6.71
C GLN A 209 -6.13 -9.39 5.66
N LEU A 210 -5.85 -8.51 4.70
CA LEU A 210 -6.69 -8.25 3.52
C LEU A 210 -6.25 -9.05 2.29
N GLY A 211 -4.96 -9.28 2.17
CA GLY A 211 -4.35 -9.93 1.02
C GLY A 211 -2.84 -9.82 1.02
N MET A 212 -2.23 -10.00 -0.15
CA MET A 212 -0.79 -9.90 -0.32
C MET A 212 -0.40 -9.62 -1.77
N PHE A 213 0.80 -9.08 -1.94
CA PHE A 213 1.49 -9.06 -3.22
C PHE A 213 2.31 -10.33 -3.40
N HIS A 214 2.43 -10.78 -4.64
CA HIS A 214 3.38 -11.78 -5.05
C HIS A 214 4.45 -11.13 -5.92
N PHE A 215 5.72 -11.29 -5.57
CA PHE A 215 6.96 -10.90 -6.26
C PHE A 215 7.13 -9.41 -6.67
N GLY A 216 8.22 -8.77 -6.25
CA GLY A 216 8.75 -7.46 -6.72
C GLY A 216 8.49 -6.28 -5.78
N GLY A 217 8.65 -5.03 -6.27
CA GLY A 217 8.31 -3.80 -5.56
C GLY A 217 6.84 -3.42 -5.75
N SER A 218 6.26 -2.71 -4.80
CA SER A 218 4.83 -2.38 -4.82
C SER A 218 4.54 -1.09 -4.06
N THR A 219 3.37 -0.54 -4.27
CA THR A 219 2.87 0.62 -3.52
C THR A 219 1.41 0.39 -3.12
N HIS A 220 0.97 1.03 -2.06
CA HIS A 220 -0.44 1.00 -1.70
C HIS A 220 -0.99 2.41 -1.49
N VAL A 221 -2.29 2.53 -1.60
CA VAL A 221 -3.03 3.76 -1.38
C VAL A 221 -4.14 3.52 -0.37
N LEU A 222 -4.28 4.45 0.59
CA LEU A 222 -5.49 4.60 1.40
C LEU A 222 -6.23 5.85 0.91
N LEU A 223 -7.50 5.69 0.63
CA LEU A 223 -8.35 6.75 0.11
C LEU A 223 -9.55 6.96 1.03
N PHE A 224 -9.72 8.19 1.48
CA PHE A 224 -10.78 8.61 2.39
C PHE A 224 -11.68 9.66 1.73
N ARG A 225 -12.95 9.68 2.13
CA ARG A 225 -13.93 10.64 1.65
C ARG A 225 -13.62 12.07 2.14
N PRO A 226 -14.15 13.10 1.50
CA PRO A 226 -13.86 14.49 1.84
C PRO A 226 -14.31 14.90 3.25
N GLU A 227 -15.31 14.20 3.81
CA GLU A 227 -15.80 14.50 5.16
C GLU A 227 -14.88 13.98 6.27
N VAL A 228 -13.95 13.07 5.95
CA VAL A 228 -13.06 12.45 6.93
C VAL A 228 -11.90 13.41 7.23
N LYS A 229 -11.85 13.88 8.46
CA LYS A 229 -10.75 14.70 8.94
C LYS A 229 -9.69 13.81 9.59
N LEU A 230 -8.48 13.89 9.10
CA LEU A 230 -7.38 13.04 9.51
C LEU A 230 -6.20 13.89 9.98
N ASP A 231 -5.76 13.62 11.19
CA ASP A 231 -4.46 14.07 11.70
C ASP A 231 -3.44 12.95 11.49
N PHE A 232 -2.49 13.14 10.57
CA PHE A 232 -1.50 12.15 10.21
C PHE A 232 -0.26 12.24 11.08
N ASP A 233 0.17 11.10 11.63
CA ASP A 233 1.48 10.92 12.26
C ASP A 233 2.40 10.10 11.33
N MET A 234 3.33 10.79 10.69
CA MET A 234 4.34 10.15 9.84
C MET A 234 5.63 9.82 10.60
N HIS A 235 5.58 9.73 11.92
CA HIS A 235 6.73 9.39 12.78
C HIS A 235 7.93 10.32 12.55
N GLY A 236 7.67 11.62 12.39
CA GLY A 236 8.68 12.64 12.14
C GLY A 236 9.24 12.65 10.72
N GLN A 237 8.66 11.89 9.80
CA GLN A 237 9.09 11.85 8.40
C GLN A 237 8.22 12.77 7.53
N THR A 238 8.84 13.37 6.51
CA THR A 238 8.12 14.02 5.42
C THR A 238 7.97 13.05 4.28
N PRO A 239 6.74 12.75 3.81
CA PRO A 239 6.53 11.83 2.70
C PRO A 239 7.37 12.18 1.47
N GLY A 240 8.03 11.18 0.88
CA GLY A 240 8.97 11.37 -0.25
C GLY A 240 9.76 10.11 -0.55
N LEU A 241 10.83 10.26 -1.36
CA LEU A 241 11.67 9.13 -1.77
C LEU A 241 12.69 8.71 -0.71
N ASP A 242 13.01 9.59 0.24
CA ASP A 242 14.06 9.38 1.26
C ASP A 242 13.47 8.93 2.61
N THR A 243 12.26 8.39 2.62
CA THR A 243 11.60 7.90 3.82
C THR A 243 11.94 6.45 4.13
N THR A 244 11.75 6.07 5.38
CA THR A 244 11.91 4.70 5.86
C THR A 244 10.55 4.07 6.14
N ASN A 245 10.50 2.74 6.21
CA ASN A 245 9.25 2.04 6.50
C ASN A 245 8.67 2.44 7.86
N ILE A 246 7.40 2.82 7.86
CA ILE A 246 6.54 2.73 9.04
C ILE A 246 6.05 1.28 9.10
N LYS A 247 6.12 0.68 10.28
CA LYS A 247 5.74 -0.72 10.44
C LYS A 247 4.27 -0.94 10.13
N VAL A 248 3.96 -2.08 9.54
CA VAL A 248 2.57 -2.50 9.37
C VAL A 248 1.87 -2.58 10.72
N ARG A 249 0.60 -2.17 10.77
CA ARG A 249 -0.25 -2.09 11.98
C ARG A 249 0.13 -0.99 12.99
N GLU A 250 1.18 -0.22 12.74
CA GLU A 250 1.50 0.98 13.53
C GLU A 250 0.51 2.10 13.21
N ALA A 251 0.23 2.99 14.15
CA ALA A 251 -0.67 4.12 13.90
C ALA A 251 -0.03 5.09 12.88
N ILE A 252 -0.84 5.57 11.92
CA ILE A 252 -0.42 6.57 10.92
C ILE A 252 -1.34 7.79 10.89
N ALA A 253 -2.53 7.69 11.45
CA ALA A 253 -3.43 8.82 11.54
C ALA A 253 -4.44 8.62 12.67
N HIS A 254 -5.04 9.74 13.09
CA HIS A 254 -6.19 9.78 13.99
C HIS A 254 -7.33 10.53 13.31
N VAL A 255 -8.56 10.05 13.48
CA VAL A 255 -9.78 10.71 12.97
C VAL A 255 -10.29 11.70 14.02
N GLU A 256 -10.51 12.97 13.61
CA GLU A 256 -11.04 14.04 14.46
C GLU A 256 -12.58 13.94 14.68
#